data_016aaef1191c1a30c085364774432176
#
_entry.id   016aaef1191c1a30c085364774432176
#
_cell.length_a   1.000
_cell.length_b   1.000
_cell.length_c   1.000
_cell.angle_alpha   90.00
_cell.angle_beta   90.00
_cell.angle_gamma   90.00
#
_symmetry.space_group_name_H-M   'P 1'
#
loop_
_entity.id
_entity.type
_entity.pdbx_description
1 polymer ?
#
loop_
_entity_poly.entity_id
_entity_poly.type
_entity_poly.pdbx_seq_one_letter_code
_entity_poly.pdbx_strand_id
1 'polypeptide(L)'
;SPAAEPAVQTVADSVSVTRGSGDAASDAGQADEEAGLNVKEIVLGHIGDAYEWHMGSIGGHELSFSLPVIVRSPSSGWHCFSSKHLHGGAEHEGLRIATEGEHAGKIVERQADGSDLRPLDLSITKVVAGLLINSLIVVLIVLGVARCYRGRKADSPAPRGFVGLFESLVESLVDDIIAPCVGAGYRRFAPYLLTVFFFIFVNNLMGLIPFFPGGANVTGNIAVTLVLAVATFLAVNLFGTRHYWKDIFWSDVPTWLKVPIPIVPFIELVGIFTKPFALMIRLFANMMAGHAVILILTCVIFVTAEAGAAVNSSMTAVSVLLTIFMNCLELLVAYLQAYVFTMLSAVFIGLAQEHGEPADGETVSGKDETR
;
A
#
# COMPACT_ATOMS: atom_id res chain seq x y z
N SER A 1 -30.57 2.32 -14.45
CA SER A 1 -30.41 2.59 -13.01
C SER A 1 -29.39 3.71 -12.82
N PRO A 2 -29.66 4.79 -12.11
CA PRO A 2 -28.83 6.01 -12.14
C PRO A 2 -27.51 5.94 -11.35
N ALA A 3 -27.15 4.81 -10.77
CA ALA A 3 -25.98 4.69 -9.91
C ALA A 3 -24.69 4.22 -10.62
N ALA A 4 -24.76 3.83 -11.87
CA ALA A 4 -23.59 3.37 -12.64
C ALA A 4 -22.99 4.44 -13.56
N GLU A 5 -23.73 5.52 -13.78
CA GLU A 5 -23.35 6.61 -14.70
C GLU A 5 -22.10 7.42 -14.27
N PRO A 6 -21.90 7.81 -13.01
CA PRO A 6 -20.76 8.68 -12.65
C PRO A 6 -19.40 8.02 -12.80
N ALA A 7 -19.27 6.70 -12.56
CA ALA A 7 -17.99 6.02 -12.68
C ALA A 7 -17.60 5.79 -14.16
N VAL A 8 -18.59 5.56 -15.01
CA VAL A 8 -18.40 5.38 -16.46
C VAL A 8 -17.99 6.70 -17.11
N GLN A 9 -18.59 7.80 -16.68
CA GLN A 9 -18.29 9.14 -17.18
C GLN A 9 -16.86 9.60 -16.82
N THR A 10 -16.41 9.28 -15.62
CA THR A 10 -15.06 9.64 -15.15
C THR A 10 -13.94 8.99 -15.98
N VAL A 11 -14.14 7.74 -16.42
CA VAL A 11 -13.17 7.06 -17.29
C VAL A 11 -13.27 7.59 -18.74
N ALA A 12 -14.48 7.93 -19.23
CA ALA A 12 -14.66 8.50 -20.55
C ALA A 12 -14.01 9.88 -20.68
N ASP A 13 -14.11 10.73 -19.65
CA ASP A 13 -13.54 12.07 -19.67
C ASP A 13 -12.01 12.06 -19.53
N SER A 14 -11.43 11.10 -18.79
CA SER A 14 -9.98 10.91 -18.77
C SER A 14 -9.40 10.46 -20.12
N VAL A 15 -10.23 9.80 -20.92
CA VAL A 15 -9.88 9.38 -22.28
C VAL A 15 -9.96 10.54 -23.30
N SER A 16 -10.88 11.50 -23.10
CA SER A 16 -11.01 12.66 -24.02
C SER A 16 -9.88 13.67 -23.87
N VAL A 17 -9.25 13.76 -22.71
CA VAL A 17 -8.10 14.67 -22.46
C VAL A 17 -6.82 14.19 -23.14
N THR A 18 -6.63 12.88 -23.28
CA THR A 18 -5.49 12.31 -24.04
C THR A 18 -5.62 12.45 -25.55
N ARG A 19 -6.78 12.80 -26.06
CA ARG A 19 -7.03 12.99 -27.49
C ARG A 19 -6.59 14.36 -28.05
N GLY A 20 -6.17 15.28 -27.20
CA GLY A 20 -5.94 16.69 -27.55
C GLY A 20 -4.50 17.14 -27.77
N SER A 21 -3.49 16.29 -27.68
CA SER A 21 -2.08 16.72 -27.81
C SER A 21 -1.26 15.87 -28.77
N GLY A 22 -1.72 15.74 -30.01
CA GLY A 22 -0.96 15.06 -31.06
C GLY A 22 -1.21 15.73 -32.40
N ASP A 23 -0.60 16.89 -32.64
CA ASP A 23 -0.61 17.53 -33.95
C ASP A 23 0.68 17.28 -34.71
N ALA A 24 0.43 16.72 -35.89
CA ALA A 24 1.09 16.99 -37.18
C ALA A 24 2.53 16.49 -37.44
N ALA A 25 2.54 15.63 -38.42
CA ALA A 25 3.57 15.37 -39.43
C ALA A 25 4.53 14.21 -39.13
N SER A 26 4.17 13.01 -39.62
CA SER A 26 4.89 12.37 -40.70
C SER A 26 4.44 10.92 -40.93
N ASP A 27 4.01 10.72 -42.14
CA ASP A 27 4.26 9.56 -43.01
C ASP A 27 3.37 8.32 -42.89
N ALA A 28 2.80 8.00 -44.03
CA ALA A 28 1.86 6.97 -44.38
C ALA A 28 2.45 5.55 -44.20
N GLY A 29 2.43 5.07 -42.98
CA GLY A 29 2.90 3.71 -42.65
C GLY A 29 2.47 3.21 -41.30
N GLN A 30 1.84 4.05 -40.48
CA GLN A 30 1.42 3.73 -39.10
C GLN A 30 -0.07 3.96 -38.83
N ALA A 31 -0.89 4.00 -39.88
CA ALA A 31 -2.30 4.41 -39.78
C ALA A 31 -3.26 3.37 -39.19
N ASP A 32 -2.79 2.18 -38.79
CA ASP A 32 -3.66 1.11 -38.27
C ASP A 32 -3.54 0.86 -36.73
N GLU A 33 -2.69 1.59 -36.02
CA GLU A 33 -2.57 1.46 -34.55
C GLU A 33 -3.17 2.63 -33.73
N GLU A 34 -3.65 3.70 -34.36
CA GLU A 34 -4.02 4.95 -33.69
C GLU A 34 -5.50 5.09 -33.28
N ALA A 35 -6.35 4.10 -33.52
CA ALA A 35 -7.76 4.15 -33.08
C ALA A 35 -8.07 3.32 -31.82
N GLY A 36 -7.12 2.61 -31.29
CA GLY A 36 -7.28 1.78 -30.09
C GLY A 36 -7.02 2.56 -28.79
N LEU A 37 -7.98 2.53 -27.86
CA LEU A 37 -7.79 3.01 -26.49
C LEU A 37 -6.52 2.36 -25.90
N ASN A 38 -5.50 3.15 -25.55
CA ASN A 38 -4.30 2.60 -24.95
C ASN A 38 -4.54 2.22 -23.48
N VAL A 39 -5.13 1.04 -23.29
CA VAL A 39 -5.52 0.50 -21.98
C VAL A 39 -4.34 0.48 -21.01
N LYS A 40 -3.13 0.18 -21.50
CA LYS A 40 -1.92 0.14 -20.68
C LYS A 40 -1.61 1.52 -20.07
N GLU A 41 -1.71 2.57 -20.88
CA GLU A 41 -1.41 3.93 -20.45
C GLU A 41 -2.45 4.45 -19.45
N ILE A 42 -3.73 4.16 -19.70
CA ILE A 42 -4.84 4.50 -18.80
C ILE A 42 -4.68 3.80 -17.44
N VAL A 43 -4.40 2.49 -17.46
CA VAL A 43 -4.22 1.69 -16.24
C VAL A 43 -3.01 2.18 -15.43
N LEU A 44 -1.85 2.37 -16.08
CA LEU A 44 -0.65 2.83 -15.41
C LEU A 44 -0.79 4.27 -14.88
N GLY A 45 -1.43 5.15 -15.64
CA GLY A 45 -1.69 6.54 -15.22
C GLY A 45 -2.64 6.62 -14.02
N HIS A 46 -3.65 5.74 -13.95
CA HIS A 46 -4.61 5.74 -12.84
C HIS A 46 -4.08 5.12 -11.55
N ILE A 47 -3.26 4.07 -11.66
CA ILE A 47 -2.62 3.39 -10.52
C ILE A 47 -1.45 4.19 -9.99
N GLY A 48 -0.78 4.96 -10.85
CA GLY A 48 0.39 5.77 -10.51
C GLY A 48 0.09 6.87 -9.50
N ASP A 49 1.17 7.37 -8.89
CA ASP A 49 1.11 8.53 -8.01
C ASP A 49 1.04 9.83 -8.84
N ALA A 50 0.21 10.77 -8.42
CA ALA A 50 -0.05 12.02 -9.14
C ALA A 50 -0.01 13.22 -8.18
N TYR A 51 0.26 14.42 -8.74
CA TYR A 51 0.24 15.68 -7.98
C TYR A 51 -1.16 16.29 -7.87
N GLU A 52 -2.16 15.67 -8.51
CA GLU A 52 -3.56 16.07 -8.47
C GLU A 52 -4.45 14.91 -8.06
N TRP A 53 -5.50 15.21 -7.33
CA TRP A 53 -6.48 14.22 -6.93
C TRP A 53 -7.78 14.45 -7.72
N HIS A 54 -8.00 13.65 -8.76
CA HIS A 54 -9.22 13.70 -9.54
C HIS A 54 -10.36 13.04 -8.75
N MET A 55 -11.43 13.79 -8.50
CA MET A 55 -12.61 13.31 -7.79
C MET A 55 -13.76 12.90 -8.72
N GLY A 56 -13.69 13.24 -9.99
CA GLY A 56 -14.71 12.99 -11.00
C GLY A 56 -15.07 14.23 -11.79
N SER A 57 -15.89 14.08 -12.82
CA SER A 57 -16.45 15.19 -13.58
C SER A 57 -17.93 15.35 -13.30
N ILE A 58 -18.38 16.57 -13.00
CA ILE A 58 -19.78 16.92 -12.84
C ILE A 58 -20.10 18.04 -13.84
N GLY A 59 -20.98 17.73 -14.80
CA GLY A 59 -21.45 18.72 -15.78
C GLY A 59 -20.37 19.27 -16.72
N GLY A 60 -19.33 18.45 -17.06
CA GLY A 60 -18.24 18.85 -17.95
C GLY A 60 -17.12 19.65 -17.26
N HIS A 61 -17.19 19.83 -15.94
CA HIS A 61 -16.10 20.40 -15.15
C HIS A 61 -15.41 19.29 -14.36
N GLU A 62 -14.09 19.13 -14.56
CA GLU A 62 -13.27 18.23 -13.78
C GLU A 62 -13.13 18.78 -12.37
N LEU A 63 -13.57 18.00 -11.39
CA LEU A 63 -13.34 18.26 -9.99
C LEU A 63 -12.00 17.62 -9.58
N SER A 64 -10.93 18.39 -9.70
CA SER A 64 -9.62 18.01 -9.20
C SER A 64 -9.26 18.82 -7.95
N PHE A 65 -8.74 18.15 -6.94
CA PHE A 65 -8.19 18.80 -5.76
C PHE A 65 -6.68 18.98 -5.99
N SER A 66 -6.26 20.24 -6.12
CA SER A 66 -4.85 20.57 -6.29
C SER A 66 -4.08 20.44 -4.97
N LEU A 67 -2.97 19.72 -5.01
CA LEU A 67 -2.13 19.46 -3.86
C LEU A 67 -0.95 20.45 -3.79
N PRO A 68 -0.42 20.74 -2.60
CA PRO A 68 0.74 21.62 -2.47
C PRO A 68 2.00 20.93 -3.00
N VAL A 69 2.68 21.60 -3.91
CA VAL A 69 3.98 21.22 -4.47
C VAL A 69 5.07 21.92 -3.69
N ILE A 70 6.01 21.14 -3.15
CA ILE A 70 7.18 21.62 -2.41
C ILE A 70 8.41 20.99 -3.05
N VAL A 71 9.16 21.80 -3.80
CA VAL A 71 10.31 21.32 -4.56
C VAL A 71 11.53 22.18 -4.24
N ARG A 72 12.68 21.53 -4.09
CA ARG A 72 13.96 22.20 -3.98
C ARG A 72 14.74 22.02 -5.27
N SER A 73 14.79 23.08 -6.07
CA SER A 73 15.64 23.14 -7.25
C SER A 73 17.09 23.43 -6.86
N PRO A 74 18.07 22.79 -7.51
CA PRO A 74 19.49 23.13 -7.34
C PRO A 74 19.84 24.53 -7.83
N SER A 75 19.12 25.08 -8.83
CA SER A 75 19.40 26.36 -9.44
C SER A 75 18.71 27.54 -8.78
N SER A 76 17.42 27.40 -8.40
CA SER A 76 16.54 28.46 -7.94
C SER A 76 16.10 28.37 -6.49
N GLY A 77 16.45 27.27 -5.78
CA GLY A 77 16.17 27.10 -4.35
C GLY A 77 14.82 26.43 -4.06
N TRP A 78 14.12 26.88 -3.00
CA TRP A 78 12.84 26.29 -2.59
C TRP A 78 11.67 26.95 -3.31
N HIS A 79 10.82 26.13 -3.92
CA HIS A 79 9.56 26.50 -4.54
C HIS A 79 8.40 25.86 -3.79
N CYS A 80 7.35 26.63 -3.46
CA CYS A 80 6.15 26.16 -2.82
C CYS A 80 4.95 26.80 -3.50
N PHE A 81 4.19 25.99 -4.26
CA PHE A 81 3.01 26.44 -4.99
C PHE A 81 1.97 25.32 -5.11
N SER A 82 0.80 25.63 -5.63
CA SER A 82 -0.26 24.62 -5.86
C SER A 82 -0.03 23.91 -7.20
N SER A 83 -0.28 22.60 -7.25
CA SER A 83 -0.16 21.77 -8.47
C SER A 83 -1.02 22.29 -9.63
N LYS A 84 -2.02 23.13 -9.34
CA LYS A 84 -2.86 23.78 -10.34
C LYS A 84 -2.07 24.59 -11.38
N HIS A 85 -0.90 25.11 -11.01
CA HIS A 85 -0.03 25.87 -11.92
C HIS A 85 0.74 24.98 -12.92
N LEU A 86 0.80 23.66 -12.67
CA LEU A 86 1.43 22.68 -13.56
C LEU A 86 0.41 21.89 -14.38
N HIS A 87 -0.89 22.22 -14.26
CA HIS A 87 -1.97 21.50 -14.94
C HIS A 87 -1.84 21.62 -16.46
N GLY A 88 -2.05 20.50 -17.17
CA GLY A 88 -2.00 20.48 -18.64
C GLY A 88 -0.61 20.64 -19.24
N GLY A 89 0.46 20.39 -18.49
CA GLY A 89 1.84 20.53 -18.98
C GLY A 89 2.36 21.96 -18.92
N ALA A 90 1.67 22.87 -18.19
CA ALA A 90 2.14 24.23 -17.99
C ALA A 90 3.47 24.24 -17.23
N GLU A 91 4.34 25.16 -17.62
CA GLU A 91 5.61 25.42 -16.94
C GLU A 91 5.42 26.56 -15.94
N HIS A 92 5.83 26.34 -14.70
CA HIS A 92 5.79 27.36 -13.65
C HIS A 92 7.13 27.43 -12.92
N GLU A 93 7.75 28.61 -12.88
CA GLU A 93 9.06 28.84 -12.26
C GLU A 93 10.19 27.92 -12.78
N GLY A 94 10.14 27.53 -14.08
CA GLY A 94 11.11 26.62 -14.69
C GLY A 94 10.88 25.13 -14.35
N LEU A 95 9.79 24.83 -13.65
CA LEU A 95 9.39 23.48 -13.28
C LEU A 95 8.21 23.03 -14.13
N ARG A 96 8.22 21.77 -14.58
CA ARG A 96 7.13 21.15 -15.32
C ARG A 96 6.95 19.68 -14.92
N ILE A 97 5.80 19.11 -15.20
CA ILE A 97 5.63 17.67 -15.12
C ILE A 97 6.10 17.06 -16.45
N ALA A 98 7.07 16.16 -16.40
CA ALA A 98 7.56 15.46 -17.60
C ALA A 98 6.46 14.55 -18.14
N THR A 99 6.14 14.68 -19.43
CA THR A 99 5.16 13.85 -20.12
C THR A 99 5.78 12.59 -20.70
N GLU A 100 7.08 12.61 -21.02
CA GLU A 100 7.81 11.53 -21.66
C GLU A 100 9.18 11.32 -21.00
N GLY A 101 9.80 10.16 -21.27
CA GLY A 101 11.15 9.84 -20.80
C GLY A 101 11.19 9.11 -19.46
N GLU A 102 12.40 9.02 -18.91
CA GLU A 102 12.70 8.32 -17.64
C GLU A 102 11.96 8.93 -16.43
N HIS A 103 11.61 10.21 -16.52
CA HIS A 103 10.96 10.97 -15.44
C HIS A 103 9.50 11.29 -15.74
N ALA A 104 8.83 10.54 -16.64
CA ALA A 104 7.42 10.75 -16.95
C ALA A 104 6.53 10.75 -15.69
N GLY A 105 5.64 11.76 -15.59
CA GLY A 105 4.77 11.97 -14.42
C GLY A 105 5.46 12.57 -13.19
N LYS A 106 6.73 12.98 -13.27
CA LYS A 106 7.47 13.63 -12.17
C LYS A 106 7.79 15.08 -12.51
N ILE A 107 7.96 15.90 -11.48
CA ILE A 107 8.39 17.29 -11.63
C ILE A 107 9.86 17.29 -12.01
N VAL A 108 10.16 17.99 -13.11
CA VAL A 108 11.50 18.20 -13.64
C VAL A 108 11.76 19.68 -13.84
N GLU A 109 13.01 20.08 -13.70
CA GLU A 109 13.51 21.41 -14.02
C GLU A 109 14.20 21.34 -15.38
N ARG A 110 13.79 22.24 -16.28
CA ARG A 110 14.41 22.34 -17.60
C ARG A 110 15.67 23.15 -17.50
N GLN A 111 16.81 22.55 -17.82
CA GLN A 111 18.09 23.24 -17.88
C GLN A 111 18.27 24.00 -19.20
N ALA A 112 19.19 24.96 -19.19
CA ALA A 112 19.49 25.77 -20.38
C ALA A 112 20.05 24.96 -21.56
N ASP A 113 20.59 23.77 -21.31
CA ASP A 113 21.08 22.82 -22.30
C ASP A 113 19.96 21.90 -22.87
N GLY A 114 18.71 22.07 -22.40
CA GLY A 114 17.56 21.28 -22.83
C GLY A 114 17.39 19.95 -22.10
N SER A 115 18.27 19.60 -21.17
CA SER A 115 18.15 18.41 -20.34
C SER A 115 17.17 18.63 -19.19
N ASP A 116 16.44 17.57 -18.82
CA ASP A 116 15.53 17.56 -17.67
C ASP A 116 16.30 17.08 -16.43
N LEU A 117 16.41 17.95 -15.42
CA LEU A 117 17.00 17.63 -14.14
C LEU A 117 15.89 17.35 -13.13
N ARG A 118 16.00 16.25 -12.38
CA ARG A 118 15.05 15.94 -11.30
C ARG A 118 15.46 16.68 -10.02
N PRO A 119 14.68 17.65 -9.55
CA PRO A 119 14.91 18.32 -8.28
C PRO A 119 14.57 17.43 -7.09
N LEU A 120 14.92 17.84 -5.87
CA LEU A 120 14.45 17.18 -4.65
C LEU A 120 12.98 17.52 -4.46
N ASP A 121 12.13 16.53 -4.64
CA ASP A 121 10.68 16.64 -4.57
C ASP A 121 10.16 16.16 -3.21
N LEU A 122 9.60 17.07 -2.42
CA LEU A 122 8.93 16.85 -1.14
C LEU A 122 7.44 17.15 -1.22
N SER A 123 6.88 17.20 -2.41
CA SER A 123 5.49 17.55 -2.66
C SER A 123 4.55 16.55 -2.00
N ILE A 124 3.38 17.04 -1.60
CA ILE A 124 2.30 16.18 -1.13
C ILE A 124 1.58 15.64 -2.37
N THR A 125 1.90 14.40 -2.74
CA THR A 125 1.26 13.69 -3.83
C THR A 125 -0.07 13.07 -3.37
N LYS A 126 -0.86 12.55 -4.31
CA LYS A 126 -2.12 11.83 -4.04
C LYS A 126 -1.94 10.70 -3.01
N VAL A 127 -0.85 9.92 -3.14
CA VAL A 127 -0.53 8.83 -2.22
C VAL A 127 -0.19 9.34 -0.82
N VAL A 128 0.62 10.40 -0.73
CA VAL A 128 0.98 11.02 0.56
C VAL A 128 -0.24 11.64 1.24
N ALA A 129 -1.08 12.36 0.49
CA ALA A 129 -2.32 12.93 1.02
C ALA A 129 -3.27 11.82 1.51
N GLY A 130 -3.45 10.75 0.73
CA GLY A 130 -4.22 9.57 1.11
C GLY A 130 -3.70 8.91 2.38
N LEU A 131 -2.39 8.72 2.48
CA LEU A 131 -1.73 8.17 3.66
C LEU A 131 -2.01 9.00 4.92
N LEU A 132 -1.90 10.33 4.83
CA LEU A 132 -2.17 11.23 5.96
C LEU A 132 -3.63 11.18 6.39
N ILE A 133 -4.56 11.23 5.43
CA ILE A 133 -6.00 11.18 5.71
C ILE A 133 -6.38 9.83 6.33
N ASN A 134 -5.90 8.72 5.74
CA ASN A 134 -6.20 7.39 6.25
C ASN A 134 -5.59 7.15 7.63
N SER A 135 -4.38 7.64 7.88
CA SER A 135 -3.76 7.59 9.21
C SER A 135 -4.56 8.39 10.24
N LEU A 136 -5.06 9.57 9.86
CA LEU A 136 -5.95 10.35 10.71
C LEU A 136 -7.25 9.61 11.01
N ILE A 137 -7.85 8.96 10.02
CA ILE A 137 -9.06 8.13 10.18
C ILE A 137 -8.80 7.00 11.19
N VAL A 138 -7.67 6.28 11.05
CA VAL A 138 -7.29 5.22 12.01
C VAL A 138 -7.19 5.77 13.43
N VAL A 139 -6.49 6.88 13.61
CA VAL A 139 -6.32 7.52 14.92
C VAL A 139 -7.68 7.93 15.50
N LEU A 140 -8.56 8.54 14.70
CA LEU A 140 -9.89 8.94 15.13
C LEU A 140 -10.76 7.75 15.52
N ILE A 141 -10.72 6.64 14.77
CA ILE A 141 -11.43 5.39 15.10
C ILE A 141 -10.93 4.86 16.44
N VAL A 142 -9.62 4.69 16.59
CA VAL A 142 -9.02 4.15 17.83
C VAL A 142 -9.32 5.03 19.03
N LEU A 143 -9.18 6.35 18.92
CA LEU A 143 -9.51 7.29 19.98
C LEU A 143 -11.02 7.30 20.30
N GLY A 144 -11.88 7.18 19.28
CA GLY A 144 -13.32 7.07 19.45
C GLY A 144 -13.70 5.82 20.23
N VAL A 145 -13.14 4.66 19.86
CA VAL A 145 -13.35 3.41 20.59
C VAL A 145 -12.79 3.52 22.02
N ALA A 146 -11.56 4.01 22.19
CA ALA A 146 -10.96 4.20 23.52
C ALA A 146 -11.79 5.10 24.44
N ARG A 147 -12.41 6.15 23.88
CA ARG A 147 -13.34 7.03 24.63
C ARG A 147 -14.57 6.30 25.13
N CYS A 148 -15.11 5.33 24.36
CA CYS A 148 -16.25 4.53 24.77
C CYS A 148 -15.95 3.65 26.00
N TYR A 149 -14.68 3.26 26.19
CA TYR A 149 -14.22 2.48 27.34
C TYR A 149 -13.86 3.33 28.56
N ARG A 150 -13.61 4.62 28.38
CA ARG A 150 -13.25 5.53 29.45
C ARG A 150 -14.44 5.75 30.40
N GLY A 151 -14.43 5.05 31.52
CA GLY A 151 -15.51 5.13 32.52
C GLY A 151 -16.46 3.93 32.54
N ARG A 152 -16.28 2.94 31.68
CA ARG A 152 -16.98 1.65 31.77
C ARG A 152 -16.44 0.85 32.95
N LYS A 153 -17.37 0.22 33.70
CA LYS A 153 -17.02 -0.74 34.75
C LYS A 153 -16.81 -2.14 34.11
N ALA A 154 -15.99 -2.98 34.75
CA ALA A 154 -15.71 -4.34 34.28
C ALA A 154 -16.99 -5.20 34.11
N ASP A 155 -18.00 -4.97 34.94
CA ASP A 155 -19.29 -5.69 34.90
C ASP A 155 -20.29 -5.12 33.86
N SER A 156 -19.89 -4.14 33.05
CA SER A 156 -20.80 -3.58 32.04
C SER A 156 -20.99 -4.56 30.90
N PRO A 157 -22.21 -4.68 30.33
CA PRO A 157 -22.45 -5.55 29.18
C PRO A 157 -21.57 -5.15 27.99
N ALA A 158 -21.16 -6.12 27.17
CA ALA A 158 -20.33 -5.89 26.00
C ALA A 158 -20.92 -4.79 25.09
N PRO A 159 -20.08 -3.90 24.50
CA PRO A 159 -20.57 -2.88 23.60
C PRO A 159 -21.21 -3.52 22.37
N ARG A 160 -22.27 -2.88 21.88
CA ARG A 160 -22.97 -3.32 20.66
C ARG A 160 -22.59 -2.44 19.47
N GLY A 161 -22.81 -2.94 18.25
CA GLY A 161 -22.51 -2.20 17.03
C GLY A 161 -21.03 -2.14 16.69
N PHE A 162 -20.59 -1.04 16.08
CA PHE A 162 -19.22 -0.88 15.55
C PHE A 162 -18.13 -1.07 16.63
N VAL A 163 -18.37 -0.57 17.85
CA VAL A 163 -17.39 -0.71 18.95
C VAL A 163 -17.23 -2.17 19.35
N GLY A 164 -18.32 -2.95 19.41
CA GLY A 164 -18.24 -4.39 19.70
C GLY A 164 -17.55 -5.19 18.59
N LEU A 165 -17.82 -4.83 17.32
CA LEU A 165 -17.10 -5.44 16.19
C LEU A 165 -15.60 -5.15 16.26
N PHE A 166 -15.23 -3.91 16.56
CA PHE A 166 -13.82 -3.51 16.71
C PHE A 166 -13.13 -4.23 17.87
N GLU A 167 -13.82 -4.37 19.01
CA GLU A 167 -13.34 -5.12 20.18
C GLU A 167 -13.08 -6.59 19.81
N SER A 168 -14.07 -7.27 19.23
CA SER A 168 -13.95 -8.66 18.81
C SER A 168 -12.81 -8.86 17.81
N LEU A 169 -12.60 -7.91 16.89
CA LEU A 169 -11.48 -7.97 15.94
C LEU A 169 -10.13 -7.83 16.67
N VAL A 170 -10.02 -6.90 17.61
CA VAL A 170 -8.78 -6.71 18.39
C VAL A 170 -8.49 -7.93 19.26
N GLU A 171 -9.51 -8.49 19.94
CA GLU A 171 -9.36 -9.71 20.74
C GLU A 171 -8.91 -10.89 19.87
N SER A 172 -9.57 -11.15 18.74
CA SER A 172 -9.15 -12.20 17.82
C SER A 172 -7.71 -12.02 17.33
N LEU A 173 -7.29 -10.80 16.99
CA LEU A 173 -5.90 -10.53 16.59
C LEU A 173 -4.90 -10.79 17.72
N VAL A 174 -5.26 -10.42 18.94
CA VAL A 174 -4.37 -10.62 20.10
C VAL A 174 -4.30 -12.09 20.49
N ASP A 175 -5.44 -12.77 20.61
CA ASP A 175 -5.53 -14.11 21.15
C ASP A 175 -5.15 -15.19 20.13
N ASP A 176 -5.51 -15.00 18.85
CA ASP A 176 -5.26 -15.98 17.81
C ASP A 176 -3.89 -15.82 17.13
N ILE A 177 -3.33 -14.58 17.13
CA ILE A 177 -2.09 -14.29 16.39
C ILE A 177 -0.99 -13.80 17.33
N ILE A 178 -1.20 -12.67 18.02
CA ILE A 178 -0.10 -11.97 18.66
C ILE A 178 0.42 -12.74 19.87
N ALA A 179 -0.46 -13.21 20.75
CA ALA A 179 -0.07 -13.93 21.94
C ALA A 179 0.59 -15.29 21.64
N PRO A 180 0.05 -16.14 20.73
CA PRO A 180 0.69 -17.42 20.42
C PRO A 180 1.98 -17.27 19.62
N CYS A 181 2.09 -16.27 18.73
CA CYS A 181 3.28 -16.09 17.89
C CYS A 181 4.45 -15.40 18.62
N VAL A 182 4.18 -14.44 19.50
CA VAL A 182 5.22 -13.65 20.20
C VAL A 182 5.59 -14.28 21.55
N GLY A 183 4.69 -15.03 22.18
CA GLY A 183 4.93 -15.67 23.49
C GLY A 183 4.81 -14.70 24.68
N ALA A 184 5.54 -14.96 25.77
CA ALA A 184 5.38 -14.29 27.07
C ALA A 184 5.50 -12.75 27.01
N GLY A 185 6.28 -12.21 26.06
CA GLY A 185 6.49 -10.77 25.87
C GLY A 185 5.45 -10.05 25.01
N TYR A 186 4.36 -10.70 24.57
CA TYR A 186 3.45 -10.18 23.55
C TYR A 186 2.85 -8.79 23.85
N ARG A 187 2.60 -8.46 25.12
CA ARG A 187 2.02 -7.17 25.51
C ARG A 187 2.87 -5.96 25.12
N ARG A 188 4.17 -6.15 24.97
CA ARG A 188 5.10 -5.09 24.56
C ARG A 188 4.97 -4.80 23.07
N PHE A 189 4.74 -5.85 22.27
CA PHE A 189 4.70 -5.76 20.80
C PHE A 189 3.29 -5.64 20.24
N ALA A 190 2.26 -5.98 21.03
CA ALA A 190 0.86 -5.90 20.62
C ALA A 190 0.43 -4.52 20.09
N PRO A 191 0.79 -3.38 20.72
CA PRO A 191 0.44 -2.07 20.18
C PRO A 191 1.04 -1.81 18.79
N TYR A 192 2.29 -2.25 18.56
CA TYR A 192 2.94 -2.12 17.25
C TYR A 192 2.23 -2.98 16.20
N LEU A 193 2.02 -4.26 16.49
CA LEU A 193 1.39 -5.20 15.56
C LEU A 193 -0.05 -4.82 15.22
N LEU A 194 -0.84 -4.36 16.20
CA LEU A 194 -2.17 -3.84 15.98
C LEU A 194 -2.16 -2.56 15.12
N THR A 195 -1.19 -1.66 15.37
CA THR A 195 -1.03 -0.46 14.54
C THR A 195 -0.74 -0.83 13.09
N VAL A 196 0.17 -1.78 12.85
CA VAL A 196 0.50 -2.27 11.51
C VAL A 196 -0.73 -2.88 10.84
N PHE A 197 -1.48 -3.72 11.56
CA PHE A 197 -2.71 -4.33 11.04
C PHE A 197 -3.72 -3.28 10.60
N PHE A 198 -4.11 -2.36 11.49
CA PHE A 198 -5.12 -1.34 11.19
C PHE A 198 -4.65 -0.36 10.13
N PHE A 199 -3.37 -0.02 10.13
CA PHE A 199 -2.79 0.82 9.09
C PHE A 199 -2.93 0.16 7.70
N ILE A 200 -2.50 -1.09 7.54
CA ILE A 200 -2.61 -1.80 6.27
C ILE A 200 -4.08 -2.01 5.90
N PHE A 201 -4.90 -2.49 6.83
CA PHE A 201 -6.30 -2.80 6.57
C PHE A 201 -7.10 -1.58 6.12
N VAL A 202 -6.98 -0.46 6.85
CA VAL A 202 -7.71 0.78 6.50
C VAL A 202 -7.18 1.38 5.20
N ASN A 203 -5.87 1.37 4.94
CA ASN A 203 -5.34 1.86 3.66
C ASN A 203 -5.80 1.01 2.48
N ASN A 204 -5.82 -0.33 2.63
CA ASN A 204 -6.34 -1.22 1.60
C ASN A 204 -7.84 -0.98 1.36
N LEU A 205 -8.63 -0.87 2.44
CA LEU A 205 -10.06 -0.62 2.34
C LEU A 205 -10.39 0.73 1.70
N MET A 206 -9.66 1.78 2.07
CA MET A 206 -9.81 3.11 1.48
C MET A 206 -9.38 3.15 0.01
N GLY A 207 -8.41 2.32 -0.38
CA GLY A 207 -8.02 2.14 -1.78
C GLY A 207 -9.15 1.61 -2.66
N LEU A 208 -10.02 0.74 -2.13
CA LEU A 208 -11.17 0.17 -2.84
C LEU A 208 -12.30 1.17 -3.11
N ILE A 209 -12.35 2.28 -2.38
CA ILE A 209 -13.39 3.31 -2.53
C ILE A 209 -12.98 4.24 -3.68
N PRO A 210 -13.75 4.32 -4.79
CA PRO A 210 -13.32 5.06 -5.97
C PRO A 210 -13.50 6.58 -5.87
N PHE A 211 -14.00 7.10 -4.75
CA PHE A 211 -14.27 8.53 -4.54
C PHE A 211 -13.59 9.04 -3.28
N PHE A 212 -13.37 10.36 -3.25
CA PHE A 212 -12.74 11.02 -2.10
C PHE A 212 -13.48 10.73 -0.78
N PRO A 213 -12.77 10.42 0.33
CA PRO A 213 -11.33 10.42 0.54
C PRO A 213 -10.60 9.12 0.14
N GLY A 214 -11.27 8.21 -0.54
CA GLY A 214 -10.69 6.97 -1.08
C GLY A 214 -9.99 7.16 -2.43
N GLY A 215 -9.70 6.05 -3.12
CA GLY A 215 -9.12 6.04 -4.46
C GLY A 215 -7.61 6.31 -4.52
N ALA A 216 -6.96 6.53 -3.38
CA ALA A 216 -5.49 6.55 -3.30
C ALA A 216 -4.99 5.14 -2.97
N ASN A 217 -4.32 4.49 -3.91
CA ASN A 217 -3.71 3.17 -3.70
C ASN A 217 -2.41 3.31 -2.91
N VAL A 218 -2.53 3.57 -1.59
CA VAL A 218 -1.40 3.85 -0.71
C VAL A 218 -0.49 2.62 -0.58
N THR A 219 -1.04 1.44 -0.39
CA THR A 219 -0.30 0.18 -0.24
C THR A 219 0.15 -0.42 -1.57
N GLY A 220 -0.39 0.05 -2.69
CA GLY A 220 0.15 -0.18 -4.04
C GLY A 220 1.35 0.71 -4.39
N ASN A 221 1.79 1.58 -3.48
CA ASN A 221 3.04 2.31 -3.64
C ASN A 221 4.19 1.56 -2.95
N ILE A 222 5.22 1.21 -3.73
CA ILE A 222 6.36 0.43 -3.25
C ILE A 222 7.14 1.13 -2.13
N ALA A 223 7.17 2.47 -2.12
CA ALA A 223 7.84 3.22 -1.06
C ALA A 223 7.16 3.05 0.30
N VAL A 224 5.82 3.06 0.33
CA VAL A 224 5.03 2.87 1.56
C VAL A 224 5.22 1.45 2.10
N THR A 225 5.11 0.43 1.23
CA THR A 225 5.29 -0.97 1.63
C THR A 225 6.73 -1.27 2.04
N LEU A 226 7.72 -0.60 1.43
CA LEU A 226 9.11 -0.68 1.85
C LEU A 226 9.31 -0.12 3.27
N VAL A 227 8.71 1.03 3.59
CA VAL A 227 8.80 1.62 4.96
C VAL A 227 8.19 0.67 5.99
N LEU A 228 7.04 0.04 5.69
CA LEU A 228 6.45 -0.95 6.60
C LEU A 228 7.36 -2.17 6.80
N ALA A 229 7.93 -2.68 5.72
CA ALA A 229 8.85 -3.83 5.78
C ALA A 229 10.13 -3.48 6.57
N VAL A 230 10.68 -2.28 6.35
CA VAL A 230 11.83 -1.77 7.13
C VAL A 230 11.47 -1.58 8.60
N ALA A 231 10.27 -1.09 8.93
CA ALA A 231 9.81 -0.97 10.31
C ALA A 231 9.75 -2.34 11.00
N THR A 232 9.22 -3.37 10.32
CA THR A 232 9.24 -4.76 10.82
C THR A 232 10.66 -5.30 10.95
N PHE A 233 11.51 -5.07 9.96
CA PHE A 233 12.92 -5.43 10.00
C PHE A 233 13.63 -4.83 11.23
N LEU A 234 13.42 -3.54 11.47
CA LEU A 234 13.99 -2.85 12.65
C LEU A 234 13.40 -3.41 13.95
N ALA A 235 12.08 -3.66 14.01
CA ALA A 235 11.44 -4.25 15.18
C ALA A 235 12.04 -5.62 15.53
N VAL A 236 12.25 -6.49 14.54
CA VAL A 236 12.85 -7.81 14.74
C VAL A 236 14.31 -7.70 15.21
N ASN A 237 15.12 -6.89 14.51
CA ASN A 237 16.57 -6.86 14.77
C ASN A 237 16.97 -6.02 15.99
N LEU A 238 16.26 -4.91 16.28
CA LEU A 238 16.57 -4.06 17.45
C LEU A 238 16.09 -4.70 18.76
N PHE A 239 14.98 -5.44 18.72
CA PHE A 239 14.45 -6.13 19.90
C PHE A 239 14.86 -7.60 19.97
N GLY A 240 15.64 -8.11 19.00
CA GLY A 240 16.20 -9.44 19.01
C GLY A 240 17.14 -9.66 20.21
N THR A 241 17.04 -10.84 20.82
CA THR A 241 17.89 -11.23 21.97
C THR A 241 19.34 -11.45 21.57
N ARG A 242 20.24 -11.47 22.55
CA ARG A 242 21.66 -11.82 22.29
C ARG A 242 21.82 -13.23 21.73
N HIS A 243 20.91 -14.14 22.10
CA HIS A 243 20.90 -15.49 21.60
C HIS A 243 20.53 -15.53 20.12
N TYR A 244 19.52 -14.77 19.70
CA TYR A 244 19.14 -14.61 18.30
C TYR A 244 20.33 -14.19 17.41
N TRP A 245 21.12 -13.17 17.84
CA TRP A 245 22.31 -12.74 17.13
C TRP A 245 23.42 -13.79 17.15
N LYS A 246 23.57 -14.52 18.26
CA LYS A 246 24.53 -15.63 18.36
C LYS A 246 24.16 -16.74 17.39
N ASP A 247 22.89 -17.09 17.25
CA ASP A 247 22.44 -18.15 16.34
C ASP A 247 22.64 -17.78 14.88
N ILE A 248 22.46 -16.52 14.52
CA ILE A 248 22.72 -16.04 13.16
C ILE A 248 24.21 -16.20 12.79
N PHE A 249 25.12 -15.78 13.69
CA PHE A 249 26.54 -15.81 13.39
C PHE A 249 27.23 -17.11 13.81
N TRP A 250 26.67 -17.82 14.79
CA TRP A 250 27.23 -19.03 15.36
C TRP A 250 26.16 -20.07 15.69
N SER A 251 25.38 -20.47 14.70
CA SER A 251 24.35 -21.50 14.83
C SER A 251 24.92 -22.80 15.40
N ASP A 252 24.13 -23.51 16.25
CA ASP A 252 24.54 -24.78 16.89
C ASP A 252 24.44 -25.98 15.94
N VAL A 253 24.98 -25.84 14.73
CA VAL A 253 25.09 -26.94 13.75
C VAL A 253 26.42 -27.65 13.83
N PRO A 254 26.51 -28.94 13.37
CA PRO A 254 27.73 -29.69 13.36
C PRO A 254 28.90 -28.98 12.69
N THR A 255 30.11 -29.13 13.27
CA THR A 255 31.31 -28.39 12.88
C THR A 255 31.72 -28.56 11.42
N TRP A 256 31.35 -29.68 10.78
CA TRP A 256 31.65 -29.94 9.38
C TRP A 256 30.87 -29.05 8.41
N LEU A 257 29.70 -28.49 8.85
CA LEU A 257 28.94 -27.50 8.06
C LEU A 257 29.45 -26.06 8.24
N LYS A 258 30.30 -25.83 9.26
CA LYS A 258 30.89 -24.51 9.55
C LYS A 258 32.23 -24.28 8.85
N VAL A 259 32.92 -25.35 8.52
CA VAL A 259 34.31 -25.34 7.96
C VAL A 259 34.35 -26.28 6.75
N PRO A 260 34.83 -25.88 5.55
CA PRO A 260 35.61 -24.67 5.29
C PRO A 260 34.77 -23.42 4.88
N ILE A 261 33.48 -23.56 4.56
CA ILE A 261 32.65 -22.42 4.12
C ILE A 261 31.47 -22.27 5.10
N PRO A 262 31.28 -21.10 5.75
CA PRO A 262 30.18 -20.85 6.69
C PRO A 262 28.85 -20.65 5.94
N ILE A 263 28.32 -21.71 5.33
CA ILE A 263 27.10 -21.64 4.49
C ILE A 263 25.88 -21.30 5.33
N VAL A 264 25.75 -21.88 6.54
CA VAL A 264 24.58 -21.67 7.40
C VAL A 264 24.47 -20.23 7.90
N PRO A 265 25.50 -19.60 8.46
CA PRO A 265 25.46 -18.19 8.80
C PRO A 265 25.16 -17.28 7.61
N PHE A 266 25.62 -17.63 6.41
CA PHE A 266 25.33 -16.87 5.19
C PHE A 266 23.84 -16.96 4.83
N ILE A 267 23.25 -18.16 4.88
CA ILE A 267 21.81 -18.37 4.62
C ILE A 267 20.96 -17.62 5.64
N GLU A 268 21.31 -17.69 6.94
CA GLU A 268 20.60 -16.95 7.98
C GLU A 268 20.70 -15.42 7.77
N LEU A 269 21.87 -14.92 7.43
CA LEU A 269 22.06 -13.49 7.13
C LEU A 269 21.21 -13.05 5.93
N VAL A 270 21.17 -13.82 4.85
CA VAL A 270 20.32 -13.56 3.71
C VAL A 270 18.85 -13.64 4.13
N GLY A 271 18.48 -14.59 4.99
CA GLY A 271 17.14 -14.75 5.55
C GLY A 271 16.63 -13.50 6.26
N ILE A 272 17.46 -12.78 6.98
CA ILE A 272 17.11 -11.54 7.68
C ILE A 272 16.59 -10.48 6.70
N PHE A 273 17.17 -10.37 5.51
CA PHE A 273 16.76 -9.40 4.49
C PHE A 273 15.61 -9.90 3.62
N THR A 274 15.60 -11.19 3.28
CA THR A 274 14.56 -11.75 2.39
C THR A 274 13.18 -11.79 3.04
N LYS A 275 13.07 -11.99 4.37
CA LYS A 275 11.79 -12.00 5.10
C LYS A 275 11.02 -10.67 4.96
N PRO A 276 11.58 -9.49 5.30
CA PRO A 276 10.93 -8.20 5.11
C PRO A 276 10.68 -7.87 3.63
N PHE A 277 11.62 -8.26 2.74
CA PHE A 277 11.45 -8.06 1.31
C PHE A 277 10.24 -8.85 0.76
N ALA A 278 10.06 -10.09 1.19
CA ALA A 278 8.91 -10.90 0.81
C ALA A 278 7.58 -10.29 1.32
N LEU A 279 7.56 -9.70 2.53
CA LEU A 279 6.39 -8.97 3.05
C LEU A 279 6.06 -7.76 2.17
N MET A 280 7.08 -6.96 1.82
CA MET A 280 6.95 -5.80 0.94
C MET A 280 6.35 -6.16 -0.41
N ILE A 281 6.97 -7.12 -1.12
CA ILE A 281 6.52 -7.54 -2.45
C ILE A 281 5.10 -8.09 -2.41
N ARG A 282 4.77 -8.91 -1.42
CA ARG A 282 3.43 -9.48 -1.30
C ARG A 282 2.35 -8.41 -1.15
N LEU A 283 2.58 -7.43 -0.27
CA LEU A 283 1.62 -6.34 -0.04
C LEU A 283 1.47 -5.48 -1.30
N PHE A 284 2.58 -5.05 -1.86
CA PHE A 284 2.63 -4.25 -3.08
C PHE A 284 1.96 -4.95 -4.28
N ALA A 285 2.38 -6.18 -4.57
CA ALA A 285 1.93 -6.91 -5.77
C ALA A 285 0.44 -7.22 -5.72
N ASN A 286 -0.09 -7.64 -4.57
CA ASN A 286 -1.52 -7.95 -4.45
C ASN A 286 -2.39 -6.72 -4.69
N MET A 287 -2.05 -5.58 -4.08
CA MET A 287 -2.84 -4.35 -4.23
C MET A 287 -2.72 -3.76 -5.63
N MET A 288 -1.50 -3.79 -6.21
CA MET A 288 -1.28 -3.32 -7.58
C MET A 288 -2.05 -4.18 -8.60
N ALA A 289 -1.98 -5.52 -8.47
CA ALA A 289 -2.67 -6.44 -9.37
C ALA A 289 -4.19 -6.34 -9.27
N GLY A 290 -4.76 -6.24 -8.06
CA GLY A 290 -6.20 -6.11 -7.84
C GLY A 290 -6.76 -4.88 -8.53
N HIS A 291 -6.17 -3.72 -8.29
CA HIS A 291 -6.57 -2.46 -8.95
C HIS A 291 -6.42 -2.51 -10.47
N ALA A 292 -5.32 -3.10 -10.97
CA ALA A 292 -5.10 -3.25 -12.41
C ALA A 292 -6.21 -4.08 -13.06
N VAL A 293 -6.59 -5.21 -12.45
CA VAL A 293 -7.66 -6.08 -13.00
C VAL A 293 -8.99 -5.38 -13.06
N ILE A 294 -9.39 -4.64 -12.00
CA ILE A 294 -10.65 -3.88 -11.98
C ILE A 294 -10.65 -2.81 -13.07
N LEU A 295 -9.56 -2.07 -13.23
CA LEU A 295 -9.45 -1.06 -14.30
C LEU A 295 -9.49 -1.68 -15.70
N ILE A 296 -8.81 -2.81 -15.91
CA ILE A 296 -8.86 -3.52 -17.20
C ILE A 296 -10.29 -3.97 -17.52
N LEU A 297 -11.01 -4.55 -16.56
CA LEU A 297 -12.40 -4.96 -16.74
C LEU A 297 -13.31 -3.76 -17.09
N THR A 298 -13.06 -2.61 -16.50
CA THR A 298 -13.78 -1.37 -16.83
C THR A 298 -13.42 -0.89 -18.22
N CYS A 299 -12.15 -0.93 -18.63
CA CYS A 299 -11.71 -0.54 -19.98
C CYS A 299 -12.31 -1.42 -21.09
N VAL A 300 -12.58 -2.71 -20.81
CA VAL A 300 -13.22 -3.62 -21.79
C VAL A 300 -14.56 -3.06 -22.28
N ILE A 301 -15.35 -2.40 -21.42
CA ILE A 301 -16.63 -1.79 -21.80
C ILE A 301 -16.42 -0.73 -22.88
N PHE A 302 -15.37 0.09 -22.75
CA PHE A 302 -15.08 1.17 -23.71
C PHE A 302 -14.48 0.63 -25.01
N VAL A 303 -13.59 -0.35 -24.92
CA VAL A 303 -12.98 -0.99 -26.10
C VAL A 303 -14.06 -1.67 -26.96
N THR A 304 -15.06 -2.30 -26.34
CA THR A 304 -16.14 -2.98 -27.06
C THR A 304 -17.26 -2.05 -27.54
N ALA A 305 -17.22 -0.77 -27.17
CA ALA A 305 -18.25 0.21 -27.59
C ALA A 305 -18.36 0.36 -29.14
N GLU A 306 -17.24 0.19 -29.84
CA GLU A 306 -17.16 0.29 -31.31
C GLU A 306 -17.56 -1.01 -32.02
N ALA A 307 -17.64 -2.14 -31.33
CA ALA A 307 -17.96 -3.45 -31.90
C ALA A 307 -19.46 -3.69 -32.19
N GLY A 308 -20.30 -2.69 -31.96
CA GLY A 308 -21.74 -2.74 -32.17
C GLY A 308 -22.56 -2.97 -30.91
N ALA A 309 -23.80 -2.46 -30.91
CA ALA A 309 -24.66 -2.37 -29.73
C ALA A 309 -24.93 -3.72 -29.03
N ALA A 310 -25.09 -4.81 -29.77
CA ALA A 310 -25.37 -6.13 -29.19
C ALA A 310 -24.12 -6.71 -28.50
N VAL A 311 -22.94 -6.57 -29.12
CA VAL A 311 -21.68 -7.02 -28.57
C VAL A 311 -21.32 -6.20 -27.33
N ASN A 312 -21.42 -4.88 -27.42
CA ASN A 312 -21.13 -3.99 -26.29
C ASN A 312 -22.06 -4.24 -25.10
N SER A 313 -23.36 -4.44 -25.32
CA SER A 313 -24.32 -4.73 -24.25
C SER A 313 -24.03 -6.05 -23.54
N SER A 314 -23.66 -7.11 -24.26
CA SER A 314 -23.31 -8.39 -23.66
C SER A 314 -21.97 -8.32 -22.91
N MET A 315 -20.97 -7.67 -23.49
CA MET A 315 -19.67 -7.49 -22.83
C MET A 315 -19.75 -6.58 -21.60
N THR A 316 -20.58 -5.54 -21.65
CA THR A 316 -20.85 -4.69 -20.47
C THR A 316 -21.47 -5.49 -19.33
N ALA A 317 -22.47 -6.35 -19.61
CA ALA A 317 -23.08 -7.18 -18.58
C ALA A 317 -22.09 -8.14 -17.93
N VAL A 318 -21.26 -8.80 -18.73
CA VAL A 318 -20.18 -9.70 -18.24
C VAL A 318 -19.15 -8.92 -17.46
N SER A 319 -18.67 -7.79 -17.97
CA SER A 319 -17.66 -6.96 -17.32
C SER A 319 -18.13 -6.42 -15.97
N VAL A 320 -19.38 -5.95 -15.87
CA VAL A 320 -19.96 -5.47 -14.60
C VAL A 320 -20.07 -6.61 -13.58
N LEU A 321 -20.52 -7.79 -14.01
CA LEU A 321 -20.61 -8.97 -13.13
C LEU A 321 -19.23 -9.36 -12.59
N LEU A 322 -18.23 -9.42 -13.47
CA LEU A 322 -16.85 -9.74 -13.09
C LEU A 322 -16.24 -8.64 -12.19
N THR A 323 -16.52 -7.38 -12.45
CA THR A 323 -16.05 -6.26 -11.61
C THR A 323 -16.62 -6.35 -10.20
N ILE A 324 -17.90 -6.66 -10.04
CA ILE A 324 -18.51 -6.88 -8.71
C ILE A 324 -17.83 -8.04 -8.00
N PHE A 325 -17.62 -9.16 -8.70
CA PHE A 325 -16.95 -10.32 -8.15
C PHE A 325 -15.50 -9.99 -7.73
N MET A 326 -14.75 -9.28 -8.58
CA MET A 326 -13.38 -8.87 -8.27
C MET A 326 -13.31 -7.90 -7.09
N ASN A 327 -14.24 -6.94 -6.96
CA ASN A 327 -14.31 -6.08 -5.78
C ASN A 327 -14.56 -6.86 -4.48
N CYS A 328 -15.40 -7.90 -4.52
CA CYS A 328 -15.60 -8.78 -3.36
C CYS A 328 -14.33 -9.56 -3.00
N LEU A 329 -13.60 -10.06 -4.01
CA LEU A 329 -12.31 -10.73 -3.80
C LEU A 329 -11.26 -9.75 -3.25
N GLU A 330 -11.19 -8.54 -3.80
CA GLU A 330 -10.22 -7.53 -3.36
C GLU A 330 -10.49 -7.08 -1.93
N LEU A 331 -11.76 -6.97 -1.51
CA LEU A 331 -12.12 -6.74 -0.11
C LEU A 331 -11.62 -7.86 0.81
N LEU A 332 -11.78 -9.12 0.40
CA LEU A 332 -11.26 -10.28 1.14
C LEU A 332 -9.73 -10.22 1.21
N VAL A 333 -9.06 -9.95 0.08
CA VAL A 333 -7.60 -9.84 -0.01
C VAL A 333 -7.09 -8.68 0.84
N ALA A 334 -7.80 -7.55 0.89
CA ALA A 334 -7.46 -6.41 1.73
C ALA A 334 -7.35 -6.77 3.22
N TYR A 335 -8.31 -7.57 3.72
CA TYR A 335 -8.26 -8.10 5.08
C TYR A 335 -7.15 -9.15 5.26
N LEU A 336 -7.12 -10.16 4.38
CA LEU A 336 -6.13 -11.24 4.45
C LEU A 336 -4.70 -10.71 4.40
N GLN A 337 -4.45 -9.68 3.60
CA GLN A 337 -3.11 -9.10 3.47
C GLN A 337 -2.65 -8.42 4.76
N ALA A 338 -3.55 -7.68 5.44
CA ALA A 338 -3.26 -7.09 6.74
C ALA A 338 -3.03 -8.18 7.80
N TYR A 339 -3.86 -9.23 7.79
CA TYR A 339 -3.77 -10.37 8.68
C TYR A 339 -2.44 -11.13 8.52
N VAL A 340 -2.09 -11.51 7.28
CA VAL A 340 -0.86 -12.27 6.98
C VAL A 340 0.39 -11.45 7.27
N PHE A 341 0.39 -10.14 6.94
CA PHE A 341 1.52 -9.26 7.24
C PHE A 341 1.77 -9.20 8.75
N THR A 342 0.69 -9.00 9.54
CA THR A 342 0.77 -8.92 11.00
C THR A 342 1.20 -10.27 11.62
N MET A 343 0.64 -11.37 11.14
CA MET A 343 1.00 -12.71 11.61
C MET A 343 2.47 -13.02 11.35
N LEU A 344 2.97 -12.80 10.13
CA LEU A 344 4.38 -13.04 9.81
C LEU A 344 5.31 -12.10 10.60
N SER A 345 4.91 -10.85 10.79
CA SER A 345 5.67 -9.92 11.64
C SER A 345 5.72 -10.40 13.11
N ALA A 346 4.59 -10.90 13.64
CA ALA A 346 4.52 -11.49 14.98
C ALA A 346 5.40 -12.72 15.12
N VAL A 347 5.37 -13.64 14.13
CA VAL A 347 6.24 -14.83 14.09
C VAL A 347 7.71 -14.45 14.07
N PHE A 348 8.11 -13.46 13.24
CA PHE A 348 9.51 -13.03 13.18
C PHE A 348 9.98 -12.38 14.49
N ILE A 349 9.11 -11.60 15.14
CA ILE A 349 9.40 -11.05 16.47
C ILE A 349 9.49 -12.17 17.51
N GLY A 350 8.58 -13.13 17.50
CA GLY A 350 8.59 -14.28 18.39
C GLY A 350 9.87 -15.11 18.29
N LEU A 351 10.26 -15.48 17.07
CA LEU A 351 11.53 -16.19 16.82
C LEU A 351 12.76 -15.42 17.30
N ALA A 352 12.72 -14.08 17.23
CA ALA A 352 13.79 -13.25 17.74
C ALA A 352 13.82 -13.16 19.29
N GLN A 353 12.71 -13.54 19.97
CA GLN A 353 12.57 -13.52 21.43
C GLN A 353 12.72 -14.91 22.08
N GLU A 354 12.32 -16.00 21.40
CA GLU A 354 12.21 -17.36 21.95
C GLU A 354 13.53 -17.93 22.51
N HIS A 355 14.66 -17.48 22.04
CA HIS A 355 15.97 -17.98 22.47
C HIS A 355 16.54 -17.24 23.70
N GLY A 356 15.72 -16.51 24.44
CA GLY A 356 16.15 -15.77 25.63
C GLY A 356 15.76 -16.39 26.98
N GLU A 357 14.93 -17.43 27.00
CA GLU A 357 14.66 -18.15 28.25
C GLU A 357 15.76 -19.23 28.48
N PRO A 358 16.47 -19.21 29.63
CA PRO A 358 17.29 -20.33 30.02
C PRO A 358 16.38 -21.52 30.25
N ALA A 359 16.77 -22.68 29.77
CA ALA A 359 16.18 -23.95 30.13
C ALA A 359 16.48 -24.25 31.61
N ASP A 360 15.91 -23.50 32.53
CA ASP A 360 15.90 -23.79 33.96
C ASP A 360 14.74 -24.76 34.26
N GLY A 361 14.85 -25.93 33.67
CA GLY A 361 14.17 -27.14 34.02
C GLY A 361 15.09 -28.11 34.73
N GLU A 362 15.98 -27.65 35.61
CA GLU A 362 16.65 -28.54 36.54
C GLU A 362 15.75 -28.83 37.73
N THR A 363 15.04 -29.95 37.61
CA THR A 363 14.84 -30.98 38.65
C THR A 363 15.18 -30.53 40.07
N VAL A 364 14.17 -30.13 40.79
CA VAL A 364 14.14 -30.40 42.22
C VAL A 364 13.97 -31.92 42.38
N SER A 365 15.11 -32.62 42.25
CA SER A 365 15.24 -34.03 42.68
C SER A 365 15.06 -34.08 44.18
N GLY A 366 14.10 -34.89 44.59
CA GLY A 366 13.82 -35.22 45.97
C GLY A 366 15.05 -35.60 46.76
N LYS A 367 15.14 -35.05 47.93
CA LYS A 367 15.75 -35.61 49.12
C LYS A 367 15.02 -35.01 50.31
N ASP A 368 14.07 -35.79 50.79
CA ASP A 368 13.90 -36.03 52.21
C ASP A 368 12.88 -37.12 52.41
N GLU A 369 13.38 -38.36 52.32
CA GLU A 369 12.92 -39.43 53.15
C GLU A 369 13.94 -39.63 54.28
N THR A 370 13.45 -39.77 55.48
CA THR A 370 14.02 -40.21 56.77
C THR A 370 14.31 -39.07 57.76
N ARG A 371 13.33 -38.78 58.60
CA ARG A 371 13.29 -39.13 60.03
C ARG A 371 12.02 -38.62 60.69
#